data_bf4c913b5406d0ece2bf48521381d52a
#
_entry.id   bf4c913b5406d0ece2bf48521381d52a
#
_cell.length_a   1.000
_cell.length_b   1.000
_cell.length_c   1.000
_cell.angle_alpha   90.00
_cell.angle_beta   90.00
_cell.angle_gamma   90.00
#
_symmetry.space_group_name_H-M   'P 1'
#
loop_
_entity.id
_entity.type
_entity.pdbx_description
1 polymer ?
#
loop_
_entity_poly.entity_id
_entity_poly.type
_entity_poly.pdbx_seq_one_letter_code
_entity_poly.pdbx_strand_id
1 'polypeptide(L)'
;RLVPGSNLLSCRSAESIERMVNRVAVYDDDKFKKVAQYDSPENYVALYGLMQKAIRASEKENPETAARNILEQNGISTTITAQCLGNVKLITGNAVAVHEPVTGVDGLFWITADSHTVRRGVYQTKVTLDFRNLMDGQAAGSLPKE
;
A
#
# COMPACT_ATOMS: atom_id res chain seq x y z
N ARG A 1 13.23 13.11 -11.93
CA ARG A 1 12.47 13.86 -10.95
C ARG A 1 11.21 14.43 -11.60
N LEU A 2 10.07 14.34 -10.91
CA LEU A 2 8.80 14.96 -11.29
C LEU A 2 8.59 16.24 -10.48
N VAL A 3 8.31 17.35 -11.15
CA VAL A 3 8.19 18.68 -10.52
C VAL A 3 7.06 19.46 -11.22
N PRO A 4 6.13 20.10 -10.46
CA PRO A 4 5.09 20.97 -11.00
C PRO A 4 5.68 22.12 -11.83
N GLY A 5 4.99 22.52 -12.88
CA GLY A 5 5.45 23.56 -13.78
C GLY A 5 6.59 23.19 -14.72
N SER A 6 7.13 21.95 -14.61
CA SER A 6 8.14 21.41 -15.51
C SER A 6 7.60 20.21 -16.29
N ASN A 7 7.56 19.06 -15.65
CA ASN A 7 7.16 17.81 -16.29
C ASN A 7 6.01 17.08 -15.59
N LEU A 8 5.64 17.47 -14.36
CA LEU A 8 4.49 16.94 -13.64
C LEU A 8 3.23 17.72 -14.05
N LEU A 9 2.24 17.02 -14.61
CA LEU A 9 0.97 17.59 -15.03
C LEU A 9 -0.08 17.54 -13.91
N SER A 10 -0.13 16.44 -13.17
CA SER A 10 -0.99 16.29 -12.01
C SER A 10 -0.43 15.25 -11.05
N CYS A 11 -0.72 15.42 -9.77
CA CYS A 11 -0.45 14.45 -8.72
C CYS A 11 -1.69 14.31 -7.85
N ARG A 12 -2.01 13.09 -7.45
CA ARG A 12 -3.11 12.78 -6.55
C ARG A 12 -2.64 11.77 -5.52
N SER A 13 -2.88 12.09 -4.25
CA SER A 13 -2.81 11.15 -3.15
C SER A 13 -4.24 10.81 -2.70
N ALA A 14 -4.56 9.55 -2.59
CA ALA A 14 -5.86 9.07 -2.13
C ALA A 14 -5.66 8.01 -1.05
N GLU A 15 -6.35 8.17 0.07
CA GLU A 15 -6.37 7.21 1.16
C GLU A 15 -7.66 6.40 1.14
N SER A 16 -7.58 5.12 1.51
CA SER A 16 -8.71 4.22 1.60
C SER A 16 -8.63 3.35 2.85
N ILE A 17 -9.76 3.16 3.49
CA ILE A 17 -9.96 2.25 4.62
C ILE A 17 -10.78 1.01 4.23
N GLU A 18 -11.04 0.81 2.94
CA GLU A 18 -11.92 -0.27 2.44
C GLU A 18 -11.47 -1.67 2.89
N ARG A 19 -10.16 -1.87 3.00
CA ARG A 19 -9.57 -3.15 3.43
C ARG A 19 -8.96 -3.08 4.82
N MET A 20 -9.26 -2.02 5.57
CA MET A 20 -8.70 -1.83 6.90
C MET A 20 -9.12 -2.97 7.83
N VAL A 21 -8.16 -3.44 8.62
CA VAL A 21 -8.38 -4.27 9.80
C VAL A 21 -7.76 -3.53 10.98
N ASN A 22 -8.59 -3.11 11.93
CA ASN A 22 -8.13 -2.38 13.11
C ASN A 22 -8.24 -3.21 14.41
N ARG A 23 -8.77 -4.43 14.30
CA ARG A 23 -8.80 -5.42 15.38
C ARG A 23 -8.63 -6.83 14.85
N VAL A 24 -7.78 -7.61 15.48
CA VAL A 24 -7.66 -9.05 15.24
C VAL A 24 -8.07 -9.81 16.49
N ALA A 25 -9.08 -10.68 16.37
CA ALA A 25 -9.51 -11.58 17.43
C ALA A 25 -8.99 -12.98 17.14
N VAL A 26 -8.34 -13.60 18.12
CA VAL A 26 -7.79 -14.95 18.03
C VAL A 26 -8.71 -15.91 18.76
N TYR A 27 -9.09 -16.99 18.10
CA TYR A 27 -9.97 -18.03 18.63
C TYR A 27 -9.23 -19.36 18.76
N ASP A 28 -9.55 -20.11 19.81
CA ASP A 28 -9.16 -21.51 19.96
C ASP A 28 -9.84 -22.34 18.87
N ASP A 29 -9.11 -23.30 18.28
CA ASP A 29 -9.61 -24.11 17.17
C ASP A 29 -10.69 -25.09 17.61
N ASP A 30 -10.56 -25.67 18.82
CA ASP A 30 -11.44 -26.71 19.33
C ASP A 30 -12.71 -26.19 20.01
N LYS A 31 -12.63 -25.03 20.65
CA LYS A 31 -13.71 -24.52 21.53
C LYS A 31 -14.40 -23.26 21.02
N PHE A 32 -13.96 -22.71 19.88
CA PHE A 32 -14.43 -21.42 19.36
C PHE A 32 -14.42 -20.29 20.40
N LYS A 33 -13.56 -20.43 21.43
CA LYS A 33 -13.42 -19.43 22.48
C LYS A 33 -12.37 -18.41 22.09
N LYS A 34 -12.71 -17.13 22.25
CA LYS A 34 -11.75 -16.04 22.06
C LYS A 34 -10.65 -16.14 23.12
N VAL A 35 -9.41 -16.31 22.69
CA VAL A 35 -8.23 -16.45 23.55
C VAL A 35 -7.38 -15.20 23.62
N ALA A 36 -7.38 -14.38 22.56
CA ALA A 36 -6.64 -13.12 22.53
C ALA A 36 -7.32 -12.09 21.61
N GLN A 37 -6.95 -10.84 21.79
CA GLN A 37 -7.35 -9.72 20.93
C GLN A 37 -6.20 -8.75 20.81
N TYR A 38 -5.97 -8.26 19.60
CA TYR A 38 -4.96 -7.27 19.29
C TYR A 38 -5.60 -6.14 18.49
N ASP A 39 -5.37 -4.91 18.93
CA ASP A 39 -5.90 -3.71 18.29
C ASP A 39 -4.74 -2.96 17.59
N SER A 40 -5.06 -2.18 16.55
CA SER A 40 -4.11 -1.26 15.93
C SER A 40 -3.58 -0.26 16.97
N PRO A 41 -2.28 0.09 16.93
CA PRO A 41 -1.70 1.05 17.87
C PRO A 41 -2.35 2.44 17.77
N GLU A 42 -2.84 2.81 16.57
CA GLU A 42 -3.62 4.03 16.38
C GLU A 42 -5.07 3.80 16.81
N ASN A 43 -5.71 4.84 17.33
CA ASN A 43 -7.10 4.75 17.81
C ASN A 43 -8.12 4.65 16.65
N TYR A 44 -7.85 3.80 15.66
CA TYR A 44 -8.66 3.66 14.45
C TYR A 44 -10.06 3.11 14.73
N VAL A 45 -10.23 2.31 15.80
CA VAL A 45 -11.56 1.82 16.20
C VAL A 45 -12.49 2.98 16.57
N ALA A 46 -11.98 3.99 17.27
CA ALA A 46 -12.77 5.17 17.63
C ALA A 46 -13.02 6.11 16.46
N LEU A 47 -12.07 6.20 15.51
CA LEU A 47 -12.17 7.11 14.37
C LEU A 47 -13.03 6.54 13.23
N TYR A 48 -12.90 5.25 12.94
CA TYR A 48 -13.48 4.61 11.74
C TYR A 48 -14.48 3.51 12.07
N GLY A 49 -14.70 3.21 13.36
CA GLY A 49 -15.50 2.07 13.77
C GLY A 49 -14.70 0.76 13.78
N LEU A 50 -15.36 -0.31 14.22
CA LEU A 50 -14.73 -1.62 14.38
C LEU A 50 -14.69 -2.38 13.05
N MET A 51 -13.47 -2.68 12.60
CA MET A 51 -13.18 -3.53 11.43
C MET A 51 -12.34 -4.71 11.89
N GLN A 52 -13.04 -5.79 12.30
CA GLN A 52 -12.41 -6.93 12.96
C GLN A 52 -12.18 -8.08 11.98
N LYS A 53 -11.00 -8.70 12.08
CA LYS A 53 -10.68 -9.98 11.47
C LYS A 53 -10.53 -11.04 12.56
N ALA A 54 -11.14 -12.21 12.36
CA ALA A 54 -10.96 -13.38 13.20
C ALA A 54 -9.88 -14.30 12.61
N ILE A 55 -8.98 -14.79 13.45
CA ILE A 55 -8.01 -15.82 13.11
C ILE A 55 -8.09 -16.96 14.13
N ARG A 56 -7.63 -18.15 13.74
CA ARG A 56 -7.49 -19.29 14.63
C ARG A 56 -6.09 -19.33 15.21
N ALA A 57 -5.99 -19.72 16.47
CA ALA A 57 -4.69 -20.00 17.08
C ALA A 57 -4.05 -21.21 16.37
N SER A 58 -2.80 -21.07 15.96
CA SER A 58 -2.02 -22.14 15.33
C SER A 58 -0.86 -22.51 16.24
N GLU A 59 -0.59 -23.80 16.39
CA GLU A 59 0.60 -24.27 17.13
C GLU A 59 1.93 -23.91 16.43
N LYS A 60 1.86 -23.59 15.12
CA LYS A 60 3.04 -23.33 14.28
C LYS A 60 3.46 -21.87 14.23
N GLU A 61 2.58 -20.94 14.60
CA GLU A 61 2.83 -19.50 14.51
C GLU A 61 2.37 -18.80 15.78
N ASN A 62 3.20 -17.89 16.29
CA ASN A 62 2.81 -17.07 17.43
C ASN A 62 1.59 -16.19 17.05
N PRO A 63 0.45 -16.33 17.73
CA PRO A 63 -0.77 -15.60 17.41
C PRO A 63 -0.60 -14.07 17.44
N GLU A 64 0.27 -13.57 18.32
CA GLU A 64 0.58 -12.15 18.39
C GLU A 64 1.29 -11.65 17.13
N THR A 65 2.29 -12.39 16.65
CA THR A 65 3.03 -12.05 15.42
C THR A 65 2.10 -12.07 14.22
N ALA A 66 1.27 -13.10 14.09
CA ALA A 66 0.27 -13.21 13.03
C ALA A 66 -0.73 -12.04 13.06
N ALA A 67 -1.22 -11.68 14.24
CA ALA A 67 -2.15 -10.57 14.41
C ALA A 67 -1.50 -9.21 14.08
N ARG A 68 -0.27 -8.96 14.52
CA ARG A 68 0.47 -7.73 14.22
C ARG A 68 0.72 -7.59 12.71
N ASN A 69 1.15 -8.65 12.04
CA ASN A 69 1.34 -8.66 10.60
C ASN A 69 0.04 -8.31 9.84
N ILE A 70 -1.10 -8.84 10.30
CA ILE A 70 -2.40 -8.53 9.70
C ILE A 70 -2.75 -7.05 9.91
N LEU A 71 -2.56 -6.49 11.10
CA LEU A 71 -2.84 -5.09 11.39
C LEU A 71 -1.95 -4.15 10.57
N GLU A 72 -0.65 -4.46 10.44
CA GLU A 72 0.30 -3.68 9.66
C GLU A 72 0.02 -3.72 8.15
N GLN A 73 -0.36 -4.89 7.62
CA GLN A 73 -0.64 -5.06 6.19
C GLN A 73 -2.00 -4.50 5.78
N ASN A 74 -2.92 -4.33 6.72
CA ASN A 74 -4.29 -3.90 6.46
C ASN A 74 -4.64 -2.60 7.21
N GLY A 75 -3.70 -1.66 7.27
CA GLY A 75 -3.94 -0.31 7.75
C GLY A 75 -4.64 0.58 6.71
N ILE A 76 -4.49 1.90 6.83
CA ILE A 76 -4.90 2.85 5.80
C ILE A 76 -4.03 2.61 4.56
N SER A 77 -4.67 2.34 3.43
CA SER A 77 -3.95 2.22 2.16
C SER A 77 -3.87 3.57 1.46
N THR A 78 -2.67 4.00 1.10
CA THR A 78 -2.44 5.24 0.35
C THR A 78 -2.07 4.89 -1.09
N THR A 79 -2.80 5.46 -2.04
CA THR A 79 -2.50 5.34 -3.46
C THR A 79 -2.07 6.69 -4.01
N ILE A 80 -0.85 6.78 -4.50
CA ILE A 80 -0.31 7.99 -5.14
C ILE A 80 -0.28 7.77 -6.64
N THR A 81 -0.89 8.68 -7.38
CA THR A 81 -0.90 8.66 -8.85
C THR A 81 -0.35 9.98 -9.37
N ALA A 82 0.63 9.91 -10.26
CA ALA A 82 1.19 11.07 -10.94
C ALA A 82 1.02 10.95 -12.45
N GLN A 83 0.64 12.04 -13.11
CA GLN A 83 0.61 12.16 -14.57
C GLN A 83 1.64 13.19 -14.98
N CYS A 84 2.47 12.86 -15.97
CA CYS A 84 3.59 13.70 -16.39
C CYS A 84 3.75 13.70 -17.91
N LEU A 85 4.61 14.56 -18.39
CA LEU A 85 5.06 14.52 -19.77
C LEU A 85 5.70 13.15 -20.06
N GLY A 86 5.51 12.65 -21.28
CA GLY A 86 5.93 11.30 -21.66
C GLY A 86 7.42 11.06 -21.44
N ASN A 87 7.74 10.00 -20.71
CA ASN A 87 9.11 9.58 -20.48
C ASN A 87 9.19 8.06 -20.41
N VAL A 88 9.87 7.46 -21.35
CA VAL A 88 10.04 6.00 -21.50
C VAL A 88 10.77 5.33 -20.33
N LYS A 89 11.45 6.10 -19.47
CA LYS A 89 12.14 5.58 -18.27
C LYS A 89 11.23 5.42 -17.05
N LEU A 90 10.00 5.95 -17.11
CA LEU A 90 9.02 5.82 -16.04
C LEU A 90 8.24 4.53 -16.22
N ILE A 91 8.88 3.42 -15.87
CA ILE A 91 8.34 2.06 -15.98
C ILE A 91 8.29 1.40 -14.60
N THR A 92 7.39 0.46 -14.44
CA THR A 92 7.23 -0.35 -13.23
C THR A 92 8.55 -0.98 -12.80
N GLY A 93 8.85 -0.91 -11.52
CA GLY A 93 10.11 -1.38 -10.92
C GLY A 93 11.20 -0.31 -10.81
N ASN A 94 11.07 0.81 -11.51
CA ASN A 94 11.99 1.92 -11.36
C ASN A 94 11.57 2.86 -10.22
N ALA A 95 12.55 3.59 -9.68
CA ALA A 95 12.28 4.65 -8.71
C ALA A 95 12.22 6.02 -9.39
N VAL A 96 11.38 6.90 -8.84
CA VAL A 96 11.25 8.29 -9.28
C VAL A 96 11.18 9.24 -8.09
N ALA A 97 11.96 10.31 -8.12
CA ALA A 97 11.82 11.39 -7.17
C ALA A 97 10.66 12.30 -7.59
N VAL A 98 9.76 12.59 -6.67
CA VAL A 98 8.64 13.52 -6.85
C VAL A 98 8.82 14.68 -5.87
N HIS A 99 8.52 15.88 -6.31
CA HIS A 99 8.42 17.05 -5.46
C HIS A 99 7.12 17.75 -5.81
N GLU A 100 6.09 17.52 -4.99
CA GLU A 100 4.76 18.11 -5.18
C GLU A 100 4.22 18.62 -3.82
N PRO A 101 4.45 19.90 -3.52
CA PRO A 101 4.18 20.44 -2.20
C PRO A 101 2.69 20.59 -1.87
N VAL A 102 1.79 20.68 -2.85
CA VAL A 102 0.35 20.86 -2.62
C VAL A 102 -0.30 19.61 -2.06
N THR A 103 0.05 18.44 -2.60
CA THR A 103 -0.43 17.14 -2.10
C THR A 103 0.46 16.54 -1.01
N GLY A 104 1.60 17.20 -0.71
CA GLY A 104 2.57 16.70 0.25
C GLY A 104 3.37 15.50 -0.25
N VAL A 105 3.32 15.18 -1.54
CA VAL A 105 4.08 14.09 -2.14
C VAL A 105 5.49 14.56 -2.45
N ASP A 106 6.39 14.35 -1.52
CA ASP A 106 7.80 14.74 -1.64
C ASP A 106 8.72 13.58 -1.22
N GLY A 107 9.61 13.17 -2.11
CA GLY A 107 10.56 12.10 -1.84
C GLY A 107 10.84 11.19 -3.02
N LEU A 108 11.43 10.03 -2.71
CA LEU A 108 11.71 8.95 -3.65
C LEU A 108 10.64 7.88 -3.53
N PHE A 109 10.02 7.53 -4.65
CA PHE A 109 8.94 6.55 -4.74
C PHE A 109 9.28 5.47 -5.76
N TRP A 110 8.73 4.28 -5.56
CA TRP A 110 8.77 3.19 -6.51
C TRP A 110 7.55 3.19 -7.41
N ILE A 111 7.76 2.95 -8.70
CA ILE A 111 6.67 2.85 -9.68
C ILE A 111 6.12 1.42 -9.61
N THR A 112 4.87 1.30 -9.18
CA THR A 112 4.16 0.02 -9.06
C THR A 112 3.31 -0.30 -10.29
N ALA A 113 2.91 0.73 -11.03
CA ALA A 113 2.25 0.58 -12.32
C ALA A 113 2.52 1.82 -13.18
N ASP A 114 2.59 1.61 -14.50
CA ASP A 114 2.76 2.67 -15.48
C ASP A 114 1.80 2.52 -16.66
N SER A 115 1.50 3.64 -17.28
CA SER A 115 0.72 3.70 -18.52
C SER A 115 1.24 4.82 -19.40
N HIS A 116 1.60 4.47 -20.63
CA HIS A 116 2.13 5.39 -21.63
C HIS A 116 1.08 5.63 -22.70
N THR A 117 0.74 6.89 -22.95
CA THR A 117 -0.30 7.26 -23.89
C THR A 117 0.21 8.31 -24.86
N VAL A 118 0.04 8.07 -26.15
CA VAL A 118 0.27 9.06 -27.20
C VAL A 118 -1.09 9.40 -27.82
N ARG A 119 -1.53 10.63 -27.65
CA ARG A 119 -2.82 11.10 -28.19
C ARG A 119 -2.64 12.46 -28.86
N ARG A 120 -3.06 12.56 -30.12
CA ARG A 120 -2.95 13.80 -30.91
C ARG A 120 -1.56 14.42 -30.90
N GLY A 121 -0.53 13.57 -30.98
CA GLY A 121 0.87 14.01 -30.95
C GLY A 121 1.42 14.35 -29.57
N VAL A 122 0.63 14.27 -28.51
CA VAL A 122 1.08 14.51 -27.13
C VAL A 122 1.36 13.17 -26.44
N TYR A 123 2.62 12.99 -25.99
CA TYR A 123 3.03 11.83 -25.22
C TYR A 123 2.93 12.15 -23.71
N GLN A 124 2.24 11.29 -22.97
CA GLN A 124 2.06 11.38 -21.52
C GLN A 124 2.31 10.04 -20.85
N THR A 125 2.82 10.08 -19.64
CA THR A 125 3.01 8.91 -18.78
C THR A 125 2.23 9.12 -17.49
N LYS A 126 1.42 8.12 -17.12
CA LYS A 126 0.76 8.04 -15.83
C LYS A 126 1.43 6.93 -15.02
N VAL A 127 1.80 7.22 -13.78
CA VAL A 127 2.45 6.26 -12.87
C VAL A 127 1.68 6.16 -11.56
N THR A 128 1.62 4.96 -11.01
CA THR A 128 1.21 4.70 -9.64
C THR A 128 2.46 4.49 -8.81
N LEU A 129 2.50 5.13 -7.65
CA LEU A 129 3.69 5.24 -6.82
C LEU A 129 3.45 4.65 -5.45
N ASP A 130 4.47 4.02 -4.88
CA ASP A 130 4.50 3.51 -3.51
C ASP A 130 5.82 3.89 -2.82
N PHE A 131 5.79 4.02 -1.50
CA PHE A 131 6.99 4.21 -0.69
C PHE A 131 7.84 2.94 -0.60
N ARG A 132 7.22 1.76 -0.71
CA ARG A 132 7.87 0.46 -0.63
C ARG A 132 8.18 -0.09 -2.02
N ASN A 133 9.33 -0.72 -2.16
CA ASN A 133 9.66 -1.46 -3.37
C ASN A 133 8.75 -2.69 -3.47
N LEU A 134 8.27 -2.99 -4.68
CA LEU A 134 7.53 -4.23 -4.97
C LEU A 134 8.29 -5.50 -4.53
N MET A 135 9.61 -5.46 -4.58
CA MET A 135 10.47 -6.58 -4.18
C MET A 135 10.53 -6.80 -2.66
N ASP A 136 10.27 -5.77 -1.85
CA ASP A 136 10.33 -5.87 -0.39
C ASP A 136 9.19 -6.71 0.19
N GLY A 137 8.10 -6.89 -0.56
CA GLY A 137 6.96 -7.74 -0.21
C GLY A 137 7.09 -9.19 -0.68
N GLN A 138 8.13 -9.53 -1.46
CA GLN A 138 8.34 -10.87 -1.98
C GLN A 138 9.31 -11.65 -1.08
N ALA A 139 8.89 -12.83 -0.63
CA ALA A 139 9.80 -13.74 0.04
C ALA A 139 10.88 -14.20 -0.95
N ALA A 140 12.16 -14.05 -0.59
CA ALA A 140 13.27 -14.47 -1.45
C ALA A 140 13.13 -15.97 -1.80
N GLY A 141 13.07 -16.28 -3.09
CA GLY A 141 13.01 -17.67 -3.58
C GLY A 141 11.61 -18.26 -3.77
N SER A 142 10.53 -17.50 -3.62
CA SER A 142 9.20 -17.96 -4.01
C SER A 142 8.97 -17.73 -5.51
N LEU A 143 8.96 -18.83 -6.29
CA LEU A 143 8.47 -18.79 -7.66
C LEU A 143 6.94 -18.56 -7.64
N PRO A 144 6.37 -17.83 -8.63
CA PRO A 144 4.93 -17.76 -8.80
C PRO A 144 4.38 -19.18 -8.92
N LYS A 145 3.36 -19.52 -8.15
CA LYS A 145 2.59 -20.75 -8.38
C LYS A 145 1.77 -20.53 -9.64
N GLU A 146 2.02 -21.38 -10.66
CA GLU A 146 1.17 -21.51 -11.85
C GLU A 146 -0.27 -21.85 -11.49
#